data_6313ed29c2d0e441e1d874f7813b003f
#
_entry.id   6313ed29c2d0e441e1d874f7813b003f
#
_cell.length_a   1.000
_cell.length_b   1.000
_cell.length_c   1.000
_cell.angle_alpha   90.00
_cell.angle_beta   90.00
_cell.angle_gamma   90.00
#
_symmetry.space_group_name_H-M   'P 1'
#
loop_
_entity.id
_entity.type
_entity.pdbx_description
1 polymer ?
#
loop_
_entity_poly.entity_id
_entity_poly.type
_entity_poly.pdbx_seq_one_letter_code
_entity_poly.pdbx_strand_id
1 'polypeptide(L)'
;MKRIYLLLSLLLCQLLCMSQVSTSQNYISARTYTSADRSGCREQVIYYDGLGRPSQTVDRSITPDKKDIVSLQEYDDQGRKLRTWLPAKSTGNGSYMNISSLKSGASSLASGDSRPYVQTTYEASPLNRPIAEHGASEAWAEHPVSYRYVTRNPQSFPNFSSWVSYGDLLGVCTTDEDGNQAYDFKDGLGRTILAGHIDGSEPYFTHYEYDSRDDLVGVYPPSVPYPKPGEPEGASNRQSSYSYRYDFLHRYIYKKLPERDAIYYIYDRGSHQVFSQDGEQRARGEWSFSLSDEFSRPVVTGTCHNSYFYEDLQLSEINVKARRDDTGTAFHGYIPENITLTTPVVYTVNYYDDYSFIGKHGVPTSLNYTTPPSGYGTRYTESSKGLLTGTVTARVDATRVTGYDYAAFYYDERGRIIQSRTTNHLGGTEVEYVTYNFIGDPLKRQHVHTATGKATQTEVCTYEYDHAGRLSKSKHKLNTNGEVTLIENTYDDLGRIKSCKRHGMSALTTSYTYNIRSWLK
;
A
#
# COMPACT_ATOMS: atom_id res chain seq x y z
N MET A 1 -47.10 37.35 5.84
CA MET A 1 -46.12 37.99 4.95
C MET A 1 -44.67 37.85 5.50
N LYS A 2 -44.30 38.25 6.72
CA LYS A 2 -42.91 38.14 7.22
C LYS A 2 -42.31 36.73 7.18
N ARG A 3 -43.10 35.67 7.42
CA ARG A 3 -42.61 34.27 7.36
C ARG A 3 -42.36 33.77 5.94
N ILE A 4 -43.08 34.30 4.95
CA ILE A 4 -42.87 33.94 3.53
C ILE A 4 -41.58 34.60 2.99
N TYR A 5 -41.31 35.86 3.41
CA TYR A 5 -40.03 36.50 3.04
C TYR A 5 -38.83 35.84 3.69
N LEU A 6 -38.95 35.31 4.93
CA LEU A 6 -37.87 34.58 5.57
C LEU A 6 -37.61 33.23 4.90
N LEU A 7 -38.64 32.51 4.49
CA LEU A 7 -38.54 31.27 3.72
C LEU A 7 -37.99 31.52 2.29
N LEU A 8 -38.43 32.59 1.62
CA LEU A 8 -37.85 32.96 0.33
C LEU A 8 -36.40 33.42 0.44
N SER A 9 -36.01 34.16 1.48
CA SER A 9 -34.63 34.57 1.70
C SER A 9 -33.73 33.39 2.07
N LEU A 10 -34.22 32.40 2.85
CA LEU A 10 -33.51 31.15 3.12
C LEU A 10 -33.37 30.27 1.86
N LEU A 11 -34.41 30.20 1.02
CA LEU A 11 -34.35 29.50 -0.27
C LEU A 11 -33.44 30.20 -1.27
N LEU A 12 -33.44 31.54 -1.31
CA LEU A 12 -32.51 32.33 -2.12
C LEU A 12 -31.07 32.23 -1.62
N CYS A 13 -30.84 32.16 -0.30
CA CYS A 13 -29.54 31.94 0.28
C CYS A 13 -29.02 30.51 0.00
N GLN A 14 -29.90 29.51 -0.03
CA GLN A 14 -29.50 28.16 -0.45
C GLN A 14 -29.22 28.06 -1.95
N LEU A 15 -29.90 28.84 -2.80
CA LEU A 15 -29.61 28.95 -4.23
C LEU A 15 -28.31 29.73 -4.52
N LEU A 16 -27.92 30.68 -3.68
CA LEU A 16 -26.69 31.45 -3.83
C LEU A 16 -25.42 30.69 -3.32
N CYS A 17 -25.62 29.63 -2.57
CA CYS A 17 -24.51 28.71 -2.15
C CYS A 17 -24.27 27.54 -3.11
N MET A 18 -25.03 27.42 -4.19
CA MET A 18 -24.72 26.49 -5.27
C MET A 18 -23.55 27.06 -6.07
N SER A 19 -22.35 26.50 -5.85
CA SER A 19 -21.18 26.70 -6.70
C SER A 19 -21.60 26.57 -8.17
N GLN A 20 -21.47 27.65 -8.93
CA GLN A 20 -21.74 27.62 -10.36
C GLN A 20 -20.55 26.98 -11.08
N VAL A 21 -20.59 25.66 -11.22
CA VAL A 21 -19.78 24.95 -12.21
C VAL A 21 -20.17 25.47 -13.60
N SER A 22 -19.20 25.60 -14.51
CA SER A 22 -19.49 26.14 -15.87
C SER A 22 -20.48 25.25 -16.61
N THR A 23 -21.66 25.78 -16.89
CA THR A 23 -22.75 25.05 -17.58
C THR A 23 -22.51 24.91 -19.09
N SER A 24 -21.51 25.60 -19.66
CA SER A 24 -21.16 25.56 -21.08
C SER A 24 -20.27 24.38 -21.47
N GLN A 25 -19.81 23.56 -20.49
CA GLN A 25 -18.94 22.41 -20.69
C GLN A 25 -19.56 21.17 -20.06
N ASN A 26 -19.34 20.01 -20.67
CA ASN A 26 -19.69 18.73 -20.04
C ASN A 26 -18.77 18.47 -18.86
N TYR A 27 -19.32 18.11 -17.72
CA TYR A 27 -18.55 17.81 -16.53
C TYR A 27 -19.15 16.73 -15.65
N ILE A 28 -18.31 16.13 -14.80
CA ILE A 28 -18.70 15.27 -13.67
C ILE A 28 -18.13 15.93 -12.41
N SER A 29 -19.00 16.14 -11.40
CA SER A 29 -18.57 16.59 -10.07
C SER A 29 -18.68 15.44 -9.07
N ALA A 30 -17.57 15.15 -8.38
CA ALA A 30 -17.50 14.18 -7.31
C ALA A 30 -17.31 14.91 -5.97
N ARG A 31 -18.19 14.62 -4.99
CA ARG A 31 -18.13 15.21 -3.65
C ARG A 31 -17.89 14.11 -2.62
N THR A 32 -16.82 14.26 -1.87
CA THR A 32 -16.53 13.43 -0.71
C THR A 32 -16.83 14.24 0.56
N TYR A 33 -17.86 13.86 1.30
CA TYR A 33 -18.23 14.55 2.52
C TYR A 33 -17.23 14.26 3.63
N THR A 34 -16.84 15.29 4.37
CA THR A 34 -15.89 15.22 5.49
C THR A 34 -16.56 15.31 6.86
N SER A 35 -17.90 15.50 6.87
CA SER A 35 -18.74 15.54 8.07
C SER A 35 -20.07 14.83 7.84
N ALA A 36 -20.66 14.30 8.92
CA ALA A 36 -21.93 13.56 8.87
C ALA A 36 -23.14 14.46 8.48
N ASP A 37 -23.11 15.71 8.87
CA ASP A 37 -24.12 16.72 8.53
C ASP A 37 -23.97 17.29 7.11
N ARG A 38 -22.97 16.79 6.36
CA ARG A 38 -22.62 17.24 5.01
C ARG A 38 -22.21 18.72 4.91
N SER A 39 -21.88 19.36 6.02
CA SER A 39 -21.40 20.75 6.04
C SER A 39 -20.00 20.92 5.45
N GLY A 40 -19.18 19.88 5.51
CA GLY A 40 -17.83 19.82 4.92
C GLY A 40 -17.78 18.82 3.77
N CYS A 41 -17.16 19.20 2.67
CA CYS A 41 -16.86 18.29 1.57
C CYS A 41 -15.58 18.69 0.84
N ARG A 42 -14.94 17.71 0.23
CA ARG A 42 -13.95 17.89 -0.84
C ARG A 42 -14.67 17.67 -2.16
N GLU A 43 -14.47 18.56 -3.10
CA GLU A 43 -15.11 18.49 -4.40
C GLU A 43 -14.06 18.52 -5.50
N GLN A 44 -14.19 17.57 -6.43
CA GLN A 44 -13.42 17.53 -7.66
C GLN A 44 -14.37 17.62 -8.84
N VAL A 45 -14.04 18.48 -9.80
CA VAL A 45 -14.81 18.64 -11.04
C VAL A 45 -13.92 18.26 -12.21
N ILE A 46 -14.39 17.32 -13.04
CA ILE A 46 -13.70 16.90 -14.26
C ILE A 46 -14.51 17.39 -15.45
N TYR A 47 -13.91 18.25 -16.25
CA TYR A 47 -14.48 18.75 -17.50
C TYR A 47 -14.02 17.89 -18.67
N TYR A 48 -14.92 17.68 -19.60
CA TYR A 48 -14.71 16.83 -20.78
C TYR A 48 -14.77 17.67 -22.05
N ASP A 49 -13.99 17.27 -23.04
CA ASP A 49 -14.06 17.86 -24.39
C ASP A 49 -15.28 17.33 -25.19
N GLY A 50 -15.43 17.80 -26.43
CA GLY A 50 -16.53 17.39 -27.29
C GLY A 50 -16.55 15.91 -27.67
N LEU A 51 -15.46 15.17 -27.42
CA LEU A 51 -15.34 13.73 -27.66
C LEU A 51 -15.47 12.90 -26.37
N GLY A 52 -15.78 13.54 -25.24
CA GLY A 52 -15.94 12.87 -23.95
C GLY A 52 -14.62 12.49 -23.27
N ARG A 53 -13.49 13.13 -23.63
CA ARG A 53 -12.19 12.92 -23.01
C ARG A 53 -11.96 13.95 -21.91
N PRO A 54 -11.37 13.57 -20.74
CA PRO A 54 -11.05 14.53 -19.68
C PRO A 54 -10.10 15.63 -20.19
N SER A 55 -10.51 16.89 -20.06
CA SER A 55 -9.71 18.04 -20.50
C SER A 55 -9.17 18.86 -19.33
N GLN A 56 -10.00 19.18 -18.33
CA GLN A 56 -9.55 19.84 -17.12
C GLN A 56 -10.03 19.09 -15.88
N THR A 57 -9.17 19.03 -14.86
CA THR A 57 -9.53 18.56 -13.53
C THR A 57 -9.34 19.70 -12.55
N VAL A 58 -10.40 20.01 -11.79
CA VAL A 58 -10.43 21.08 -10.79
C VAL A 58 -10.60 20.48 -9.41
N ASP A 59 -9.57 20.58 -8.56
CA ASP A 59 -9.64 20.28 -7.14
C ASP A 59 -10.03 21.55 -6.39
N ARG A 60 -11.27 21.57 -5.90
CA ARG A 60 -11.89 22.77 -5.39
C ARG A 60 -11.40 23.12 -3.99
N SER A 61 -11.06 24.40 -3.79
CA SER A 61 -10.67 24.97 -2.49
C SER A 61 -9.58 24.22 -1.76
N ILE A 62 -8.66 23.56 -2.49
CA ILE A 62 -7.65 22.65 -1.91
C ILE A 62 -6.42 23.38 -1.38
N THR A 63 -6.14 24.61 -1.85
CA THR A 63 -4.96 25.40 -1.42
C THR A 63 -5.12 25.93 0.01
N PRO A 64 -4.05 26.31 0.69
CA PRO A 64 -4.14 26.90 2.05
C PRO A 64 -5.05 28.13 2.14
N ASP A 65 -5.12 28.93 1.09
CA ASP A 65 -6.02 30.11 0.97
C ASP A 65 -7.37 29.79 0.33
N LYS A 66 -7.75 28.50 0.28
CA LYS A 66 -9.04 27.99 -0.23
C LYS A 66 -9.31 28.35 -1.69
N LYS A 67 -8.27 28.32 -2.52
CA LYS A 67 -8.37 28.44 -3.97
C LYS A 67 -8.37 27.07 -4.62
N ASP A 68 -8.84 27.02 -5.87
CA ASP A 68 -8.85 25.79 -6.66
C ASP A 68 -7.49 25.52 -7.30
N ILE A 69 -7.20 24.27 -7.52
CA ILE A 69 -6.09 23.79 -8.34
C ILE A 69 -6.66 23.16 -9.60
N VAL A 70 -6.17 23.59 -10.75
CA VAL A 70 -6.69 23.16 -12.06
C VAL A 70 -5.55 22.59 -12.89
N SER A 71 -5.69 21.35 -13.37
CA SER A 71 -4.78 20.71 -14.33
C SER A 71 -5.45 20.61 -15.71
N LEU A 72 -4.64 20.54 -16.79
CA LEU A 72 -5.07 20.49 -18.16
C LEU A 72 -4.42 19.31 -18.87
N GLN A 73 -5.24 18.54 -19.60
CA GLN A 73 -4.81 17.50 -20.54
C GLN A 73 -5.11 17.96 -21.97
N GLU A 74 -4.10 18.04 -22.81
CA GLU A 74 -4.24 18.28 -24.24
C GLU A 74 -4.07 16.97 -25.02
N TYR A 75 -4.77 16.88 -26.15
CA TYR A 75 -4.73 15.72 -27.05
C TYR A 75 -4.28 16.15 -28.43
N ASP A 76 -3.66 15.22 -29.16
CA ASP A 76 -3.35 15.41 -30.58
C ASP A 76 -4.56 15.13 -31.50
N ASP A 77 -4.38 15.32 -32.79
CA ASP A 77 -5.42 15.12 -33.79
C ASP A 77 -5.91 13.66 -33.90
N GLN A 78 -5.11 12.70 -33.43
CA GLN A 78 -5.46 11.29 -33.36
C GLN A 78 -6.15 10.93 -32.02
N GLY A 79 -6.28 11.89 -31.11
CA GLY A 79 -6.92 11.68 -29.80
C GLY A 79 -6.01 11.10 -28.73
N ARG A 80 -4.69 11.06 -28.94
CA ARG A 80 -3.69 10.61 -27.97
C ARG A 80 -3.30 11.76 -27.05
N LYS A 81 -2.89 11.46 -25.79
CA LYS A 81 -2.43 12.46 -24.84
C LYS A 81 -1.14 13.14 -25.35
N LEU A 82 -1.23 14.43 -25.66
CA LEU A 82 -0.10 15.18 -26.16
C LEU A 82 0.66 15.90 -25.04
N ARG A 83 -0.06 16.70 -24.23
CA ARG A 83 0.54 17.46 -23.14
C ARG A 83 -0.30 17.36 -21.89
N THR A 84 0.35 17.09 -20.77
CA THR A 84 -0.23 17.16 -19.44
C THR A 84 0.38 18.37 -18.72
N TRP A 85 -0.40 19.42 -18.54
CA TRP A 85 0.04 20.65 -17.92
C TRP A 85 0.10 20.50 -16.41
N LEU A 86 1.13 21.05 -15.80
CA LEU A 86 1.21 21.21 -14.36
C LEU A 86 0.06 22.10 -13.86
N PRO A 87 -0.33 21.95 -12.59
CA PRO A 87 -1.47 22.67 -12.06
C PRO A 87 -1.33 24.18 -12.11
N ALA A 88 -2.44 24.87 -12.30
CA ALA A 88 -2.59 26.31 -12.11
C ALA A 88 -3.53 26.59 -10.94
N LYS A 89 -3.32 27.72 -10.25
CA LYS A 89 -4.21 28.20 -9.19
C LYS A 89 -5.33 29.04 -9.77
N SER A 90 -6.58 28.74 -9.37
CA SER A 90 -7.75 29.47 -9.82
C SER A 90 -8.53 30.05 -8.64
N THR A 91 -9.17 31.18 -8.88
CA THR A 91 -10.14 31.80 -7.94
C THR A 91 -11.56 31.35 -8.20
N GLY A 92 -11.78 30.59 -9.28
CA GLY A 92 -13.11 30.13 -9.69
C GLY A 92 -13.63 29.00 -8.80
N ASN A 93 -14.89 28.99 -8.49
CA ASN A 93 -15.57 28.05 -7.61
C ASN A 93 -15.85 26.70 -8.27
N GLY A 94 -14.82 25.98 -8.75
CA GLY A 94 -14.95 24.76 -9.52
C GLY A 94 -15.21 25.00 -11.01
N SER A 95 -15.17 26.25 -11.49
CA SER A 95 -15.47 26.60 -12.88
C SER A 95 -14.36 26.19 -13.84
N TYR A 96 -14.75 25.93 -15.11
CA TYR A 96 -13.80 25.72 -16.20
C TYR A 96 -12.90 26.95 -16.37
N MET A 97 -11.60 26.75 -16.33
CA MET A 97 -10.61 27.81 -16.50
C MET A 97 -10.29 28.02 -17.98
N ASN A 98 -10.25 29.25 -18.44
CA ASN A 98 -9.76 29.54 -19.79
C ASN A 98 -8.38 28.93 -20.02
N ILE A 99 -8.15 28.27 -21.15
CA ILE A 99 -6.93 27.52 -21.43
C ILE A 99 -5.68 28.43 -21.41
N SER A 100 -5.76 29.64 -21.97
CA SER A 100 -4.63 30.58 -21.98
C SER A 100 -4.27 31.03 -20.56
N SER A 101 -5.29 31.31 -19.75
CA SER A 101 -5.11 31.69 -18.34
C SER A 101 -4.56 30.53 -17.52
N LEU A 102 -4.99 29.28 -17.79
CA LEU A 102 -4.47 28.09 -17.13
C LEU A 102 -2.98 27.88 -17.44
N LYS A 103 -2.59 27.97 -18.71
CA LYS A 103 -1.19 27.84 -19.15
C LYS A 103 -0.30 28.91 -18.51
N SER A 104 -0.74 30.15 -18.49
CA SER A 104 -0.04 31.24 -17.82
C SER A 104 0.04 31.02 -16.30
N GLY A 105 -1.05 30.55 -15.68
CA GLY A 105 -1.08 30.22 -14.25
C GLY A 105 -0.17 29.07 -13.88
N ALA A 106 -0.10 28.03 -14.71
CA ALA A 106 0.81 26.90 -14.53
C ALA A 106 2.28 27.35 -14.60
N SER A 107 2.64 28.20 -15.58
CA SER A 107 3.97 28.82 -15.67
C SER A 107 4.29 29.64 -14.41
N SER A 108 3.36 30.48 -13.97
CA SER A 108 3.53 31.28 -12.76
C SER A 108 3.75 30.42 -11.50
N LEU A 109 2.97 29.36 -11.33
CA LEU A 109 3.11 28.44 -10.18
C LEU A 109 4.39 27.61 -10.26
N ALA A 110 4.91 27.39 -11.47
CA ALA A 110 6.19 26.75 -11.76
C ALA A 110 7.38 27.73 -11.79
N SER A 111 7.29 28.84 -11.06
CA SER A 111 8.35 29.88 -10.96
C SER A 111 8.73 30.54 -12.30
N GLY A 112 7.78 30.65 -13.22
CA GLY A 112 7.97 31.29 -14.53
C GLY A 112 8.54 30.39 -15.62
N ASP A 113 8.62 29.08 -15.38
CA ASP A 113 9.09 28.12 -16.39
C ASP A 113 8.21 28.18 -17.65
N SER A 114 8.84 28.16 -18.83
CA SER A 114 8.15 28.25 -20.14
C SER A 114 7.51 26.93 -20.58
N ARG A 115 7.94 25.81 -19.98
CA ARG A 115 7.43 24.46 -20.25
C ARG A 115 6.88 23.76 -19.01
N PRO A 116 5.84 24.28 -18.34
CA PRO A 116 5.24 23.65 -17.17
C PRO A 116 4.31 22.50 -17.57
N TYR A 117 4.77 21.58 -18.41
CA TYR A 117 4.01 20.42 -18.91
C TYR A 117 4.92 19.25 -19.28
N VAL A 118 4.39 18.06 -19.13
CA VAL A 118 4.96 16.82 -19.71
C VAL A 118 4.41 16.67 -21.12
N GLN A 119 5.25 16.31 -22.08
CA GLN A 119 4.85 16.10 -23.47
C GLN A 119 5.26 14.72 -23.96
N THR A 120 4.32 13.98 -24.55
CA THR A 120 4.56 12.67 -25.16
C THR A 120 4.63 12.83 -26.67
N THR A 121 5.63 12.23 -27.30
CA THR A 121 5.79 12.11 -28.75
C THR A 121 5.56 10.67 -29.16
N TYR A 122 4.81 10.47 -30.25
CA TYR A 122 4.43 9.15 -30.73
C TYR A 122 5.04 8.86 -32.09
N GLU A 123 5.24 7.58 -32.39
CA GLU A 123 5.61 7.14 -33.72
C GLU A 123 4.48 7.43 -34.74
N ALA A 124 4.84 7.49 -36.01
CA ALA A 124 3.89 7.74 -37.13
C ALA A 124 3.07 6.50 -37.52
N SER A 125 3.29 5.34 -36.86
CA SER A 125 2.61 4.09 -37.20
C SER A 125 1.23 3.99 -36.54
N PRO A 126 0.32 3.13 -37.03
CA PRO A 126 -0.97 2.86 -36.43
C PRO A 126 -0.88 2.21 -35.04
N LEU A 127 0.30 1.73 -34.62
CA LEU A 127 0.51 1.13 -33.29
C LEU A 127 0.46 2.18 -32.16
N ASN A 128 0.60 3.48 -32.49
CA ASN A 128 0.48 4.59 -31.54
C ASN A 128 1.43 4.47 -30.34
N ARG A 129 2.63 3.90 -30.53
CA ARG A 129 3.58 3.73 -29.44
C ARG A 129 4.29 5.04 -29.10
N PRO A 130 4.49 5.38 -27.82
CA PRO A 130 5.31 6.53 -27.47
C PRO A 130 6.77 6.29 -27.87
N ILE A 131 7.43 7.32 -28.41
CA ILE A 131 8.86 7.28 -28.75
C ILE A 131 9.68 8.23 -27.89
N ALA A 132 9.04 9.24 -27.29
CA ALA A 132 9.70 10.12 -26.32
C ALA A 132 8.68 10.74 -25.35
N GLU A 133 9.12 10.94 -24.12
CA GLU A 133 8.41 11.69 -23.11
C GLU A 133 9.32 12.77 -22.53
N HIS A 134 8.99 14.03 -22.77
CA HIS A 134 9.70 15.17 -22.25
C HIS A 134 9.10 15.59 -20.91
N GLY A 135 9.90 15.56 -19.86
CA GLY A 135 9.50 16.01 -18.54
C GLY A 135 9.16 17.50 -18.49
N ALA A 136 8.43 17.91 -17.47
CA ALA A 136 8.13 19.32 -17.25
C ALA A 136 9.42 20.11 -16.93
N SER A 137 9.59 21.24 -17.50
CA SER A 137 10.59 22.29 -17.44
C SER A 137 11.32 22.50 -18.76
N GLU A 138 11.64 23.75 -19.06
CA GLU A 138 12.49 24.12 -20.18
C GLU A 138 13.89 23.50 -20.08
N ALA A 139 14.43 23.41 -18.85
CA ALA A 139 15.74 22.81 -18.61
C ALA A 139 15.84 21.33 -19.03
N TRP A 140 14.71 20.62 -19.16
CA TRP A 140 14.63 19.22 -19.53
C TRP A 140 14.06 19.01 -20.94
N ALA A 141 13.88 20.07 -21.70
CA ALA A 141 13.32 20.01 -23.04
C ALA A 141 14.10 19.08 -23.98
N GLU A 142 15.42 19.11 -23.86
CA GLU A 142 16.35 18.33 -24.70
C GLU A 142 16.78 16.98 -24.06
N HIS A 143 16.21 16.64 -22.90
CA HIS A 143 16.51 15.41 -22.16
C HIS A 143 15.25 14.54 -21.96
N PRO A 144 14.65 14.01 -23.04
CA PRO A 144 13.47 13.15 -22.89
C PRO A 144 13.85 11.75 -22.40
N VAL A 145 12.90 11.09 -21.72
CA VAL A 145 12.90 9.63 -21.71
C VAL A 145 12.51 9.16 -23.09
N SER A 146 13.36 8.40 -23.78
CA SER A 146 13.10 7.93 -25.13
C SER A 146 12.93 6.41 -25.21
N TYR A 147 12.10 5.98 -26.16
CA TYR A 147 11.75 4.57 -26.35
C TYR A 147 12.09 4.15 -27.75
N ARG A 148 12.89 3.10 -27.88
CA ARG A 148 13.25 2.49 -29.16
C ARG A 148 12.77 1.04 -29.17
N TYR A 149 11.91 0.71 -30.13
CA TYR A 149 11.38 -0.62 -30.31
C TYR A 149 12.29 -1.41 -31.22
N VAL A 150 12.72 -2.59 -30.80
CA VAL A 150 13.70 -3.42 -31.49
C VAL A 150 13.22 -4.87 -31.52
N THR A 151 13.65 -5.59 -32.56
CA THR A 151 13.49 -7.04 -32.61
C THR A 151 14.90 -7.65 -32.60
N ARG A 152 15.12 -8.62 -31.74
CA ARG A 152 16.43 -9.26 -31.58
C ARG A 152 16.32 -10.77 -31.52
N ASN A 153 17.24 -11.45 -32.21
CA ASN A 153 17.48 -12.87 -31.98
C ASN A 153 18.14 -13.04 -30.61
N PRO A 154 17.59 -13.86 -29.70
CA PRO A 154 18.16 -14.10 -28.38
C PRO A 154 19.61 -14.55 -28.40
N GLN A 155 20.00 -15.34 -29.38
CA GLN A 155 21.37 -15.87 -29.55
C GLN A 155 22.41 -14.77 -29.80
N SER A 156 22.00 -13.54 -30.13
CA SER A 156 22.91 -12.40 -30.29
C SER A 156 23.37 -11.78 -28.96
N PHE A 157 22.85 -12.24 -27.83
CA PHE A 157 23.24 -11.74 -26.51
C PHE A 157 24.35 -12.61 -25.90
N PRO A 158 25.38 -12.02 -25.28
CA PRO A 158 26.38 -12.76 -24.51
C PRO A 158 25.72 -13.60 -23.43
N ASN A 159 26.24 -14.80 -23.21
CA ASN A 159 25.74 -15.74 -22.22
C ASN A 159 24.31 -16.27 -22.44
N PHE A 160 23.66 -15.92 -23.55
CA PHE A 160 22.41 -16.55 -23.92
C PHE A 160 22.71 -17.91 -24.58
N SER A 161 22.14 -18.94 -24.03
CA SER A 161 22.45 -20.31 -24.45
C SER A 161 21.82 -20.68 -25.79
N SER A 162 22.61 -21.26 -26.70
CA SER A 162 22.20 -21.67 -28.03
C SER A 162 21.10 -22.75 -28.10
N TRP A 163 20.80 -23.39 -26.97
CA TRP A 163 19.74 -24.42 -26.90
C TRP A 163 18.37 -23.89 -26.50
N VAL A 164 18.24 -22.61 -26.15
CA VAL A 164 16.94 -22.00 -25.85
C VAL A 164 16.38 -21.39 -27.13
N SER A 165 15.34 -21.98 -27.69
CA SER A 165 14.69 -21.50 -28.91
C SER A 165 13.45 -20.68 -28.55
N TYR A 166 13.68 -19.44 -28.19
CA TYR A 166 12.59 -18.44 -28.18
C TYR A 166 12.57 -17.76 -29.54
N GLY A 167 11.91 -17.85 -30.47
CA GLY A 167 11.88 -17.01 -31.68
C GLY A 167 12.51 -15.61 -31.54
N ASP A 168 12.23 -14.70 -32.42
CA ASP A 168 12.67 -13.31 -32.23
C ASP A 168 11.96 -12.64 -31.08
N LEU A 169 12.73 -12.00 -30.18
CA LEU A 169 12.22 -11.24 -29.04
C LEU A 169 11.85 -9.81 -29.45
N LEU A 170 10.73 -9.34 -28.94
CA LEU A 170 10.28 -7.95 -29.09
C LEU A 170 10.84 -7.14 -27.90
N GLY A 171 11.70 -6.17 -28.20
CA GLY A 171 12.38 -5.39 -27.19
C GLY A 171 11.97 -3.93 -27.18
N VAL A 172 12.02 -3.33 -25.97
CA VAL A 172 11.97 -1.89 -25.76
C VAL A 172 13.28 -1.47 -25.10
N CYS A 173 14.01 -0.58 -25.76
CA CYS A 173 15.12 0.13 -25.16
C CYS A 173 14.59 1.47 -24.63
N THR A 174 14.63 1.68 -23.33
CA THR A 174 14.30 2.95 -22.68
C THR A 174 15.61 3.66 -22.37
N THR A 175 15.77 4.89 -22.86
CA THR A 175 16.87 5.77 -22.47
C THR A 175 16.32 6.84 -21.55
N ASP A 176 16.87 6.96 -20.35
CA ASP A 176 16.46 7.98 -19.37
C ASP A 176 17.00 9.36 -19.72
N GLU A 177 16.67 10.36 -18.90
CA GLU A 177 17.09 11.76 -19.10
C GLU A 177 18.61 11.96 -18.97
N ASP A 178 19.33 11.06 -18.31
CA ASP A 178 20.79 11.08 -18.15
C ASP A 178 21.52 10.26 -19.23
N GLY A 179 20.75 9.59 -20.12
CA GLY A 179 21.27 8.81 -21.22
C GLY A 179 21.52 7.33 -20.88
N ASN A 180 21.16 6.87 -19.69
CA ASN A 180 21.29 5.46 -19.32
C ASN A 180 20.23 4.63 -20.06
N GLN A 181 20.64 3.47 -20.57
CA GLN A 181 19.79 2.60 -21.36
C GLN A 181 19.38 1.35 -20.59
N ALA A 182 18.07 1.10 -20.54
CA ALA A 182 17.49 -0.13 -20.03
C ALA A 182 16.75 -0.87 -21.14
N TYR A 183 16.83 -2.18 -21.15
CA TYR A 183 16.24 -3.05 -22.16
C TYR A 183 15.28 -4.04 -21.50
N ASP A 184 14.10 -4.22 -22.09
CA ASP A 184 13.13 -5.25 -21.74
C ASP A 184 12.76 -6.01 -23.02
N PHE A 185 13.09 -7.29 -23.10
CA PHE A 185 12.81 -8.16 -24.23
C PHE A 185 11.76 -9.18 -23.85
N LYS A 186 10.73 -9.27 -24.69
CA LYS A 186 9.59 -10.17 -24.51
C LYS A 186 9.48 -11.16 -25.66
N ASP A 187 8.98 -12.34 -25.37
CA ASP A 187 8.62 -13.34 -26.37
C ASP A 187 7.26 -13.02 -27.04
N GLY A 188 6.83 -13.90 -27.95
CA GLY A 188 5.55 -13.76 -28.64
C GLY A 188 4.30 -13.86 -27.76
N LEU A 189 4.43 -14.36 -26.51
CA LEU A 189 3.36 -14.40 -25.51
C LEU A 189 3.36 -13.17 -24.60
N GLY A 190 4.32 -12.26 -24.76
CA GLY A 190 4.46 -11.04 -23.96
C GLY A 190 5.20 -11.24 -22.64
N ARG A 191 5.81 -12.41 -22.40
CA ARG A 191 6.60 -12.70 -21.20
C ARG A 191 7.99 -12.07 -21.32
N THR A 192 8.48 -11.41 -20.27
CA THR A 192 9.84 -10.88 -20.22
C THR A 192 10.84 -12.04 -20.17
N ILE A 193 11.70 -12.15 -21.17
CA ILE A 193 12.74 -13.18 -21.27
C ILE A 193 14.10 -12.62 -20.86
N LEU A 194 14.37 -11.35 -21.17
CA LEU A 194 15.60 -10.65 -20.83
C LEU A 194 15.27 -9.25 -20.36
N ALA A 195 15.83 -8.83 -19.24
CA ALA A 195 15.78 -7.44 -18.79
C ALA A 195 17.14 -7.01 -18.26
N GLY A 196 17.57 -5.78 -18.55
CA GLY A 196 18.86 -5.31 -18.10
C GLY A 196 19.31 -4.02 -18.75
N HIS A 197 20.60 -3.73 -18.64
CA HIS A 197 21.23 -2.53 -19.19
C HIS A 197 22.59 -2.86 -19.81
N ILE A 198 23.14 -1.90 -20.52
CA ILE A 198 24.50 -1.95 -21.08
C ILE A 198 25.30 -0.85 -20.38
N ASP A 199 26.40 -1.24 -19.74
CA ASP A 199 27.37 -0.31 -19.15
C ASP A 199 28.66 -0.33 -19.99
N GLY A 200 28.92 0.77 -20.66
CA GLY A 200 29.99 0.82 -21.68
C GLY A 200 29.75 -0.18 -22.82
N SER A 201 30.58 -1.23 -22.91
CA SER A 201 30.42 -2.34 -23.86
C SER A 201 29.88 -3.63 -23.25
N GLU A 202 29.70 -3.66 -21.92
CA GLU A 202 29.36 -4.88 -21.19
C GLU A 202 27.85 -4.95 -20.93
N PRO A 203 27.19 -6.02 -21.38
CA PRO A 203 25.76 -6.23 -21.16
C PRO A 203 25.51 -6.91 -19.81
N TYR A 204 24.61 -6.34 -19.03
CA TYR A 204 24.14 -6.87 -17.74
C TYR A 204 22.66 -7.25 -17.85
N PHE A 205 22.38 -8.48 -18.30
CA PHE A 205 21.02 -8.98 -18.47
C PHE A 205 20.66 -10.05 -17.46
N THR A 206 19.48 -9.90 -16.89
CA THR A 206 18.79 -10.95 -16.14
C THR A 206 17.97 -11.77 -17.10
N HIS A 207 18.09 -13.09 -17.05
CA HIS A 207 17.32 -14.03 -17.85
C HIS A 207 16.16 -14.60 -17.04
N TYR A 208 15.00 -14.72 -17.66
CA TYR A 208 13.78 -15.29 -17.07
C TYR A 208 13.40 -16.57 -17.82
N GLU A 209 13.18 -17.64 -17.07
CA GLU A 209 12.81 -18.95 -17.60
C GLU A 209 11.37 -19.29 -17.19
N TYR A 210 10.59 -19.74 -18.16
CA TYR A 210 9.20 -20.14 -17.96
C TYR A 210 9.03 -21.59 -18.39
N ASP A 211 8.15 -22.31 -17.70
CA ASP A 211 7.74 -23.65 -18.10
C ASP A 211 6.68 -23.62 -19.20
N SER A 212 6.22 -24.83 -19.62
CA SER A 212 5.19 -24.98 -20.64
C SER A 212 3.79 -24.51 -20.23
N ARG A 213 3.59 -24.17 -18.95
CA ARG A 213 2.34 -23.67 -18.37
C ARG A 213 2.39 -22.17 -18.07
N ASP A 214 3.44 -21.48 -18.56
CA ASP A 214 3.72 -20.05 -18.35
C ASP A 214 4.11 -19.67 -16.92
N ASP A 215 4.48 -20.63 -16.06
CA ASP A 215 5.02 -20.38 -14.74
C ASP A 215 6.49 -19.98 -14.82
N LEU A 216 6.89 -18.92 -14.10
CA LEU A 216 8.28 -18.47 -13.99
C LEU A 216 9.07 -19.46 -13.11
N VAL A 217 9.93 -20.28 -13.70
CA VAL A 217 10.67 -21.33 -12.99
C VAL A 217 12.11 -20.97 -12.65
N GLY A 218 12.68 -19.96 -13.32
CA GLY A 218 14.06 -19.52 -13.08
C GLY A 218 14.28 -18.04 -13.35
N VAL A 219 15.15 -17.41 -12.53
CA VAL A 219 15.68 -16.07 -12.77
C VAL A 219 17.20 -16.11 -12.55
N TYR A 220 17.94 -15.74 -13.60
CA TYR A 220 19.40 -15.80 -13.64
C TYR A 220 19.96 -14.38 -13.74
N PRO A 221 20.58 -13.86 -12.66
CA PRO A 221 21.23 -12.56 -12.66
C PRO A 221 22.36 -12.44 -13.70
N PRO A 222 22.84 -11.25 -14.05
CA PRO A 222 23.79 -11.03 -15.15
C PRO A 222 25.10 -11.83 -15.05
N SER A 223 25.58 -12.13 -13.85
CA SER A 223 26.80 -12.89 -13.59
C SER A 223 26.59 -14.40 -13.62
N VAL A 224 25.35 -14.87 -13.74
CA VAL A 224 25.01 -16.30 -13.62
C VAL A 224 24.71 -16.84 -15.02
N PRO A 225 25.50 -17.80 -15.52
CA PRO A 225 25.22 -18.44 -16.82
C PRO A 225 23.88 -19.16 -16.78
N TYR A 226 23.13 -19.07 -17.88
CA TYR A 226 21.89 -19.83 -18.05
C TYR A 226 22.20 -21.35 -18.06
N PRO A 227 21.48 -22.18 -17.29
CA PRO A 227 21.80 -23.60 -17.14
C PRO A 227 21.63 -24.37 -18.44
N LYS A 228 22.50 -25.38 -18.66
CA LYS A 228 22.37 -26.29 -19.80
C LYS A 228 21.27 -27.31 -19.55
N PRO A 229 20.59 -27.81 -20.61
CA PRO A 229 19.67 -28.93 -20.48
C PRO A 229 20.36 -30.11 -19.79
N GLY A 230 19.73 -30.66 -18.74
CA GLY A 230 20.26 -31.77 -17.95
C GLY A 230 21.30 -31.38 -16.90
N GLU A 231 21.62 -30.13 -16.70
CA GLU A 231 22.44 -29.69 -15.57
C GLU A 231 21.74 -29.98 -14.23
N PRO A 232 22.46 -30.59 -13.26
CA PRO A 232 21.89 -30.91 -11.96
C PRO A 232 21.53 -29.64 -11.17
N GLU A 233 20.56 -29.74 -10.28
CA GLU A 233 20.14 -28.62 -9.42
C GLU A 233 21.26 -28.07 -8.51
N GLY A 234 22.25 -28.89 -8.19
CA GLY A 234 23.42 -28.50 -7.40
C GLY A 234 24.51 -27.78 -8.19
N ALA A 235 24.33 -27.54 -9.51
CA ALA A 235 25.30 -26.79 -10.29
C ALA A 235 25.43 -25.35 -9.76
N SER A 236 26.64 -24.77 -9.84
CA SER A 236 26.93 -23.44 -9.26
C SER A 236 26.04 -22.33 -9.82
N ASN A 237 25.69 -22.38 -11.10
CA ASN A 237 24.76 -21.45 -11.73
C ASN A 237 23.34 -21.52 -11.14
N ARG A 238 22.85 -22.72 -10.76
CA ARG A 238 21.57 -22.88 -10.07
C ARG A 238 21.63 -22.48 -8.60
N GLN A 239 22.80 -22.54 -7.96
CA GLN A 239 22.97 -22.06 -6.58
C GLN A 239 22.84 -20.54 -6.50
N SER A 240 23.37 -19.82 -7.46
CA SER A 240 23.37 -18.35 -7.52
C SER A 240 22.15 -17.77 -8.29
N SER A 241 21.15 -18.58 -8.61
CA SER A 241 19.92 -18.17 -9.27
C SER A 241 18.69 -18.29 -8.37
N TYR A 242 17.59 -17.66 -8.79
CA TYR A 242 16.27 -17.92 -8.23
C TYR A 242 15.67 -19.12 -8.95
N SER A 243 15.06 -20.03 -8.20
CA SER A 243 14.37 -21.18 -8.75
C SER A 243 13.01 -21.39 -8.08
N TYR A 244 12.02 -21.75 -8.86
CA TYR A 244 10.66 -21.94 -8.41
C TYR A 244 10.09 -23.24 -8.97
N ARG A 245 9.20 -23.89 -8.22
CA ARG A 245 8.38 -24.97 -8.70
C ARG A 245 6.94 -24.76 -8.26
N TYR A 246 6.04 -25.22 -9.08
CA TYR A 246 4.60 -25.03 -8.89
C TYR A 246 3.86 -26.37 -8.92
N ASP A 247 2.74 -26.40 -8.25
CA ASP A 247 1.78 -27.48 -8.41
C ASP A 247 0.91 -27.28 -9.66
N PHE A 248 -0.08 -28.17 -9.84
CA PHE A 248 -0.99 -28.09 -10.99
C PHE A 248 -1.97 -26.90 -10.94
N LEU A 249 -2.08 -26.21 -9.80
CA LEU A 249 -2.88 -25.00 -9.60
C LEU A 249 -2.03 -23.71 -9.68
N HIS A 250 -0.80 -23.77 -10.18
CA HIS A 250 0.14 -22.64 -10.29
C HIS A 250 0.51 -22.02 -8.92
N ARG A 251 0.53 -22.82 -7.83
CA ARG A 251 0.95 -22.35 -6.51
C ARG A 251 2.40 -22.76 -6.26
N TYR A 252 3.21 -21.88 -5.65
CA TYR A 252 4.59 -22.20 -5.28
C TYR A 252 4.63 -23.37 -4.28
N ILE A 253 5.24 -24.49 -4.65
CA ILE A 253 5.58 -25.57 -3.71
C ILE A 253 7.06 -25.54 -3.32
N TYR A 254 7.87 -24.82 -4.09
CA TYR A 254 9.31 -24.70 -3.90
C TYR A 254 9.76 -23.30 -4.34
N LYS A 255 10.57 -22.63 -3.51
CA LYS A 255 11.19 -21.36 -3.80
C LYS A 255 12.63 -21.36 -3.30
N LYS A 256 13.59 -21.10 -4.16
CA LYS A 256 14.98 -20.95 -3.80
C LYS A 256 15.48 -19.56 -4.18
N LEU A 257 16.16 -18.90 -3.24
CA LEU A 257 16.87 -17.64 -3.46
C LEU A 257 18.36 -17.93 -3.68
N PRO A 258 19.11 -17.01 -4.33
CA PRO A 258 20.55 -17.15 -4.47
C PRO A 258 21.23 -17.38 -3.13
N GLU A 259 22.18 -18.31 -3.11
CA GLU A 259 23.01 -18.65 -1.93
C GLU A 259 22.20 -19.02 -0.66
N ARG A 260 20.93 -19.38 -0.81
CA ARG A 260 20.05 -19.81 0.28
C ARG A 260 19.48 -21.19 0.01
N ASP A 261 19.17 -21.91 1.08
CA ASP A 261 18.39 -23.13 0.98
C ASP A 261 16.97 -22.83 0.52
N ALA A 262 16.36 -23.79 -0.16
CA ALA A 262 15.00 -23.67 -0.65
C ALA A 262 13.99 -23.61 0.50
N ILE A 263 12.90 -22.92 0.28
CA ILE A 263 11.72 -22.91 1.13
C ILE A 263 10.66 -23.78 0.46
N TYR A 264 10.08 -24.71 1.20
CA TYR A 264 9.02 -25.61 0.77
C TYR A 264 7.66 -25.11 1.26
N TYR A 265 6.62 -25.36 0.47
CA TYR A 265 5.24 -25.00 0.80
C TYR A 265 4.30 -26.16 0.51
N ILE A 266 3.34 -26.36 1.39
CA ILE A 266 2.28 -27.35 1.23
C ILE A 266 0.93 -26.66 1.40
N TYR A 267 0.02 -26.94 0.48
CA TYR A 267 -1.30 -26.34 0.43
C TYR A 267 -2.39 -27.40 0.63
N ASP A 268 -3.51 -26.96 1.19
CA ASP A 268 -4.72 -27.76 1.26
C ASP A 268 -5.57 -27.64 -0.03
N ARG A 269 -6.71 -28.33 -0.05
CA ARG A 269 -7.68 -28.26 -1.15
C ARG A 269 -8.25 -26.85 -1.35
N GLY A 270 -8.38 -26.07 -0.29
CA GLY A 270 -8.87 -24.69 -0.31
C GLY A 270 -7.84 -23.67 -0.77
N SER A 271 -6.65 -24.13 -1.19
CA SER A 271 -5.49 -23.29 -1.55
C SER A 271 -4.95 -22.46 -0.38
N HIS A 272 -5.20 -22.88 0.86
CA HIS A 272 -4.52 -22.30 2.01
C HIS A 272 -3.14 -22.91 2.15
N GLN A 273 -2.11 -22.09 2.39
CA GLN A 273 -0.79 -22.58 2.76
C GLN A 273 -0.85 -23.12 4.19
N VAL A 274 -0.82 -24.43 4.33
CA VAL A 274 -0.89 -25.12 5.63
C VAL A 274 0.50 -25.21 6.24
N PHE A 275 1.52 -25.53 5.43
CA PHE A 275 2.90 -25.66 5.91
C PHE A 275 3.88 -24.88 5.06
N SER A 276 4.97 -24.45 5.72
CA SER A 276 6.21 -24.00 5.07
C SER A 276 7.42 -24.49 5.84
N GLN A 277 8.55 -24.68 5.14
CA GLN A 277 9.79 -25.17 5.73
C GLN A 277 11.00 -24.54 5.04
N ASP A 278 11.81 -23.79 5.77
CA ASP A 278 13.11 -23.31 5.31
C ASP A 278 14.24 -24.30 5.57
N GLY A 279 15.48 -23.96 5.17
CA GLY A 279 16.65 -24.84 5.33
C GLY A 279 16.98 -25.15 6.79
N GLU A 280 16.90 -24.16 7.66
CA GLU A 280 17.14 -24.32 9.10
C GLU A 280 16.09 -25.23 9.77
N GLN A 281 14.84 -25.05 9.37
CA GLN A 281 13.74 -25.90 9.84
C GLN A 281 13.89 -27.34 9.36
N ARG A 282 14.36 -27.56 8.11
CA ARG A 282 14.67 -28.92 7.62
C ARG A 282 15.74 -29.61 8.46
N ALA A 283 16.81 -28.88 8.82
CA ALA A 283 17.87 -29.42 9.66
C ALA A 283 17.37 -29.86 11.05
N ARG A 284 16.30 -29.21 11.55
CA ARG A 284 15.65 -29.54 12.83
C ARG A 284 14.44 -30.48 12.69
N GLY A 285 14.06 -30.87 11.47
CA GLY A 285 12.82 -31.65 11.21
C GLY A 285 11.54 -30.90 11.57
N GLU A 286 11.56 -29.57 11.49
CA GLU A 286 10.48 -28.67 11.92
C GLU A 286 9.77 -28.07 10.71
N TRP A 287 8.45 -27.85 10.83
CA TRP A 287 7.63 -27.14 9.87
C TRP A 287 6.91 -25.97 10.55
N SER A 288 6.87 -24.82 9.89
CA SER A 288 5.88 -23.79 10.23
C SER A 288 4.51 -24.22 9.75
N PHE A 289 3.48 -24.03 10.57
CA PHE A 289 2.10 -24.29 10.18
C PHE A 289 1.22 -23.03 10.30
N SER A 290 0.18 -22.96 9.46
CA SER A 290 -0.87 -21.97 9.51
C SER A 290 -2.22 -22.65 9.26
N LEU A 291 -3.12 -22.52 10.24
CA LEU A 291 -4.47 -23.08 10.14
C LEU A 291 -5.48 -21.94 9.98
N SER A 292 -6.41 -22.12 9.05
CA SER A 292 -7.48 -21.15 8.79
C SER A 292 -8.82 -21.62 9.36
N ASP A 293 -9.73 -20.69 9.63
CA ASP A 293 -11.11 -21.00 9.99
C ASP A 293 -11.96 -21.32 8.74
N GLU A 294 -13.27 -21.48 8.94
CA GLU A 294 -14.22 -21.76 7.87
C GLU A 294 -14.37 -20.63 6.84
N PHE A 295 -13.94 -19.42 7.19
CA PHE A 295 -13.95 -18.23 6.32
C PHE A 295 -12.60 -17.97 5.66
N SER A 296 -11.66 -18.94 5.72
CA SER A 296 -10.30 -18.81 5.17
C SER A 296 -9.43 -17.76 5.87
N ARG A 297 -9.77 -17.36 7.10
CA ARG A 297 -8.98 -16.43 7.89
C ARG A 297 -7.95 -17.20 8.71
N PRO A 298 -6.65 -16.82 8.74
CA PRO A 298 -5.65 -17.50 9.54
C PRO A 298 -5.94 -17.30 11.03
N VAL A 299 -6.10 -18.40 11.76
CA VAL A 299 -6.47 -18.36 13.18
C VAL A 299 -5.41 -18.92 14.10
N VAL A 300 -4.61 -19.91 13.68
CA VAL A 300 -3.52 -20.45 14.51
C VAL A 300 -2.28 -20.62 13.65
N THR A 301 -1.16 -20.11 14.13
CA THR A 301 0.15 -20.34 13.51
C THR A 301 1.17 -20.83 14.55
N GLY A 302 2.17 -21.56 14.08
CA GLY A 302 3.21 -22.09 14.95
C GLY A 302 4.18 -22.99 14.21
N THR A 303 4.86 -23.86 14.96
CA THR A 303 5.73 -24.90 14.41
C THR A 303 5.35 -26.28 14.90
N CYS A 304 5.73 -27.32 14.14
CA CYS A 304 5.48 -28.73 14.48
C CYS A 304 6.53 -29.64 13.84
N HIS A 305 6.58 -30.91 14.25
CA HIS A 305 7.52 -31.93 13.74
C HIS A 305 6.82 -32.99 12.90
N ASN A 306 6.00 -32.59 11.94
CA ASN A 306 5.36 -33.51 11.02
C ASN A 306 6.36 -33.98 9.93
N SER A 307 6.23 -35.25 9.51
CA SER A 307 7.05 -35.83 8.44
C SER A 307 6.31 -35.71 7.10
N TYR A 308 6.32 -34.53 6.52
CA TYR A 308 5.75 -34.28 5.18
C TYR A 308 6.85 -34.09 4.14
N PHE A 309 6.52 -34.45 2.91
CA PHE A 309 7.32 -34.11 1.74
C PHE A 309 6.59 -33.05 0.91
N TYR A 310 7.25 -31.99 0.45
CA TYR A 310 6.60 -30.84 -0.17
C TYR A 310 5.91 -31.16 -1.52
N GLU A 311 6.29 -32.26 -2.18
CA GLU A 311 5.64 -32.76 -3.40
C GLU A 311 4.50 -33.75 -3.09
N ASP A 312 4.23 -34.03 -1.81
CA ASP A 312 3.13 -34.92 -1.41
C ASP A 312 1.81 -34.21 -1.57
N LEU A 313 0.93 -34.77 -2.39
CA LEU A 313 -0.38 -34.21 -2.72
C LEU A 313 -1.48 -34.55 -1.71
N GLN A 314 -1.21 -35.34 -0.66
CA GLN A 314 -2.24 -35.80 0.26
C GLN A 314 -3.04 -34.66 0.89
N LEU A 315 -2.39 -33.55 1.26
CA LEU A 315 -3.08 -32.39 1.83
C LEU A 315 -3.84 -31.57 0.78
N SER A 316 -3.47 -31.65 -0.49
CA SER A 316 -4.17 -30.93 -1.57
C SER A 316 -5.58 -31.47 -1.86
N GLU A 317 -5.93 -32.63 -1.32
CA GLU A 317 -7.24 -33.25 -1.49
C GLU A 317 -8.21 -32.99 -0.34
N ILE A 318 -7.72 -32.46 0.79
CA ILE A 318 -8.51 -32.21 2.00
C ILE A 318 -8.50 -30.73 2.41
N ASN A 319 -9.58 -30.28 3.03
CA ASN A 319 -9.63 -28.95 3.63
C ASN A 319 -9.12 -29.03 5.07
N VAL A 320 -8.01 -28.39 5.34
CA VAL A 320 -7.44 -28.27 6.69
C VAL A 320 -8.00 -27.01 7.36
N LYS A 321 -8.59 -27.17 8.54
CA LYS A 321 -9.23 -26.06 9.26
C LYS A 321 -8.86 -26.07 10.74
N ALA A 322 -9.10 -24.96 11.41
CA ALA A 322 -9.17 -24.88 12.85
C ALA A 322 -10.54 -24.35 13.26
N ARG A 323 -11.33 -25.23 13.89
CA ARG A 323 -12.65 -24.87 14.43
C ARG A 323 -12.50 -24.28 15.84
N ARG A 324 -13.24 -23.24 16.09
CA ARG A 324 -13.32 -22.68 17.44
C ARG A 324 -14.03 -23.65 18.40
N ASP A 325 -13.41 -23.91 19.53
CA ASP A 325 -13.96 -24.78 20.56
C ASP A 325 -13.52 -24.32 21.95
N ASP A 326 -14.47 -23.86 22.74
CA ASP A 326 -14.21 -23.33 24.08
C ASP A 326 -13.70 -24.38 25.08
N THR A 327 -13.74 -25.68 24.74
CA THR A 327 -13.20 -26.78 25.55
C THR A 327 -11.75 -27.12 25.23
N GLY A 328 -11.24 -26.72 24.05
CA GLY A 328 -9.88 -27.00 23.60
C GLY A 328 -8.85 -26.10 24.28
N THR A 329 -7.88 -26.68 24.97
CA THR A 329 -6.82 -25.90 25.66
C THR A 329 -5.53 -25.77 24.87
N ALA A 330 -5.20 -26.76 24.03
CA ALA A 330 -3.91 -26.89 23.36
C ALA A 330 -3.60 -25.77 22.35
N PHE A 331 -4.63 -25.22 21.70
CA PHE A 331 -4.49 -24.14 20.69
C PHE A 331 -5.30 -22.91 21.08
N HIS A 332 -5.30 -22.58 22.36
CA HIS A 332 -6.02 -21.41 22.90
C HIS A 332 -7.49 -21.30 22.43
N GLY A 333 -8.23 -22.43 22.46
CA GLY A 333 -9.64 -22.47 22.09
C GLY A 333 -9.91 -22.78 20.62
N TYR A 334 -8.94 -23.34 19.91
CA TYR A 334 -9.14 -23.92 18.59
C TYR A 334 -8.82 -25.41 18.58
N ILE A 335 -9.47 -26.15 17.71
CA ILE A 335 -9.21 -27.56 17.44
C ILE A 335 -8.89 -27.70 15.95
N PRO A 336 -7.67 -28.22 15.60
CA PRO A 336 -7.35 -28.59 14.23
C PRO A 336 -8.29 -29.70 13.73
N GLU A 337 -8.82 -29.54 12.52
CA GLU A 337 -9.65 -30.53 11.83
C GLU A 337 -8.96 -31.02 10.55
N ASN A 338 -9.09 -32.31 10.29
CA ASN A 338 -8.50 -33.02 9.15
C ASN A 338 -6.97 -33.03 9.14
N ILE A 339 -6.34 -32.74 10.27
CA ILE A 339 -4.88 -32.77 10.43
C ILE A 339 -4.50 -33.09 11.88
N THR A 340 -3.41 -33.82 12.04
CA THR A 340 -2.76 -34.03 13.35
C THR A 340 -1.38 -33.36 13.32
N LEU A 341 -1.11 -32.47 14.26
CA LEU A 341 0.18 -31.82 14.42
C LEU A 341 1.00 -32.54 15.48
N THR A 342 2.23 -32.89 15.15
CA THR A 342 3.16 -33.57 16.05
C THR A 342 3.96 -32.52 16.84
N THR A 343 3.92 -32.58 18.16
CA THR A 343 4.61 -31.65 19.07
C THR A 343 4.45 -30.16 18.67
N PRO A 344 3.23 -29.67 18.52
CA PRO A 344 3.00 -28.31 18.05
C PRO A 344 3.43 -27.28 19.10
N VAL A 345 4.03 -26.19 18.61
CA VAL A 345 4.31 -24.96 19.38
C VAL A 345 3.54 -23.82 18.74
N VAL A 346 2.61 -23.25 19.48
CA VAL A 346 1.77 -22.15 18.97
C VAL A 346 2.49 -20.81 19.12
N TYR A 347 2.55 -20.02 18.06
CA TYR A 347 3.12 -18.67 18.07
C TYR A 347 2.07 -17.58 18.06
N THR A 348 1.03 -17.72 17.24
CA THR A 348 -0.07 -16.74 17.23
C THR A 348 -1.42 -17.43 17.18
N VAL A 349 -2.39 -16.78 17.83
CA VAL A 349 -3.81 -17.12 17.68
C VAL A 349 -4.60 -15.86 17.45
N ASN A 350 -5.50 -15.88 16.46
CA ASN A 350 -6.40 -14.78 16.12
C ASN A 350 -7.84 -15.16 16.43
N TYR A 351 -8.55 -14.27 17.13
CA TYR A 351 -9.97 -14.41 17.40
C TYR A 351 -10.77 -13.40 16.59
N TYR A 352 -11.84 -13.85 15.99
CA TYR A 352 -12.73 -13.04 15.16
C TYR A 352 -14.15 -13.08 15.70
N ASP A 353 -14.95 -12.11 15.29
CA ASP A 353 -16.42 -12.07 15.41
C ASP A 353 -16.99 -11.81 16.80
N ASP A 354 -16.37 -12.26 17.88
CA ASP A 354 -16.87 -12.13 19.26
C ASP A 354 -15.74 -11.94 20.29
N TYR A 355 -16.10 -11.79 21.56
CA TYR A 355 -15.19 -11.61 22.68
C TYR A 355 -15.29 -12.75 23.71
N SER A 356 -15.87 -13.88 23.36
CA SER A 356 -16.09 -15.01 24.26
C SER A 356 -14.78 -15.70 24.71
N PHE A 357 -13.67 -15.40 24.04
CA PHE A 357 -12.33 -15.89 24.39
C PHE A 357 -11.76 -15.24 25.65
N ILE A 358 -12.23 -14.04 26.04
CA ILE A 358 -11.72 -13.32 27.21
C ILE A 358 -12.12 -14.08 28.48
N GLY A 359 -11.15 -14.33 29.34
CA GLY A 359 -11.33 -15.15 30.55
C GLY A 359 -11.23 -16.66 30.33
N LYS A 360 -10.91 -17.11 29.10
CA LYS A 360 -10.72 -18.51 28.75
C LYS A 360 -9.30 -18.76 28.20
N HIS A 361 -8.83 -19.99 28.23
CA HIS A 361 -7.56 -20.44 27.62
C HIS A 361 -6.33 -19.59 27.99
N GLY A 362 -6.32 -19.02 29.22
CA GLY A 362 -5.24 -18.17 29.71
C GLY A 362 -5.39 -16.69 29.35
N VAL A 363 -6.37 -16.31 28.54
CA VAL A 363 -6.64 -14.90 28.21
C VAL A 363 -7.22 -14.18 29.43
N PRO A 364 -6.58 -13.11 29.94
CA PRO A 364 -7.03 -12.49 31.19
C PRO A 364 -8.28 -11.61 31.00
N THR A 365 -9.12 -11.55 32.02
CA THR A 365 -10.31 -10.69 32.05
C THR A 365 -9.98 -9.19 32.09
N SER A 366 -8.74 -8.82 32.38
CA SER A 366 -8.27 -7.42 32.31
C SER A 366 -8.35 -6.84 30.88
N LEU A 367 -8.54 -7.70 29.86
CA LEU A 367 -8.75 -7.26 28.48
C LEU A 367 -10.20 -6.88 28.16
N ASN A 368 -11.15 -7.11 29.09
CA ASN A 368 -12.54 -6.68 28.89
C ASN A 368 -12.64 -5.18 28.56
N TYR A 369 -13.63 -4.85 27.72
CA TYR A 369 -13.94 -3.44 27.43
C TYR A 369 -14.16 -2.63 28.69
N THR A 370 -13.60 -1.46 28.74
CA THR A 370 -13.86 -0.47 29.80
C THR A 370 -14.37 0.82 29.18
N THR A 371 -15.24 1.50 29.91
CA THR A 371 -15.72 2.83 29.48
C THR A 371 -14.52 3.75 29.23
N PRO A 372 -14.38 4.29 28.01
CA PRO A 372 -13.27 5.18 27.70
C PRO A 372 -13.39 6.50 28.46
N PRO A 373 -12.29 7.24 28.62
CA PRO A 373 -12.31 8.60 29.14
C PRO A 373 -13.20 9.52 28.31
N SER A 374 -13.63 10.65 28.88
CA SER A 374 -14.44 11.63 28.15
C SER A 374 -13.75 12.12 26.88
N GLY A 375 -14.52 12.22 25.79
CA GLY A 375 -14.05 12.66 24.49
C GLY A 375 -13.52 11.55 23.58
N TYR A 376 -13.68 10.28 23.97
CA TYR A 376 -13.44 9.11 23.12
C TYR A 376 -14.76 8.43 22.77
N GLY A 377 -14.77 7.73 21.61
CA GLY A 377 -15.93 6.99 21.15
C GLY A 377 -16.26 5.77 22.02
N THR A 378 -17.49 5.30 21.95
CA THR A 378 -17.94 4.08 22.62
C THR A 378 -17.98 2.91 21.65
N ARG A 379 -17.80 1.71 22.18
CA ARG A 379 -17.85 0.47 21.41
C ARG A 379 -19.23 0.29 20.77
N TYR A 380 -19.22 -0.10 19.50
CA TYR A 380 -20.39 -0.62 18.82
C TYR A 380 -20.70 -2.04 19.32
N THR A 381 -21.93 -2.27 19.76
CA THR A 381 -22.32 -3.51 20.45
C THR A 381 -23.15 -4.45 19.56
N GLU A 382 -23.70 -3.96 18.45
CA GLU A 382 -24.62 -4.71 17.62
C GLU A 382 -23.93 -5.85 16.86
N SER A 383 -22.68 -5.67 16.44
CA SER A 383 -21.93 -6.68 15.70
C SER A 383 -20.43 -6.46 15.73
N SER A 384 -19.66 -7.54 15.81
CA SER A 384 -18.22 -7.57 15.55
C SER A 384 -17.86 -8.61 14.47
N LYS A 385 -18.86 -9.08 13.71
CA LYS A 385 -18.66 -10.08 12.64
C LYS A 385 -17.69 -9.60 11.58
N GLY A 386 -16.75 -10.47 11.20
CA GLY A 386 -15.69 -10.18 10.25
C GLY A 386 -14.49 -9.43 10.84
N LEU A 387 -14.58 -8.92 12.06
CA LEU A 387 -13.51 -8.16 12.70
C LEU A 387 -12.59 -9.04 13.56
N LEU A 388 -11.30 -8.73 13.56
CA LEU A 388 -10.31 -9.34 14.45
C LEU A 388 -10.53 -8.78 15.87
N THR A 389 -11.07 -9.58 16.77
CA THR A 389 -11.45 -9.14 18.12
C THR A 389 -10.36 -9.34 19.16
N GLY A 390 -9.41 -10.24 18.90
CA GLY A 390 -8.26 -10.44 19.79
C GLY A 390 -7.16 -11.29 19.20
N THR A 391 -6.01 -11.26 19.86
CA THR A 391 -4.85 -12.06 19.49
C THR A 391 -4.16 -12.62 20.73
N VAL A 392 -3.49 -13.77 20.53
CA VAL A 392 -2.48 -14.33 21.42
C VAL A 392 -1.16 -14.33 20.66
N THR A 393 -0.08 -13.87 21.27
CA THR A 393 1.24 -13.83 20.66
C THR A 393 2.27 -14.42 21.62
N ALA A 394 3.03 -15.40 21.16
CA ALA A 394 4.07 -16.03 21.98
C ALA A 394 5.23 -15.08 22.25
N ARG A 395 5.72 -15.08 23.47
CA ARG A 395 7.04 -14.53 23.84
C ARG A 395 8.07 -15.62 23.66
N VAL A 396 9.02 -15.37 22.78
CA VAL A 396 10.06 -16.35 22.45
C VAL A 396 11.39 -15.86 23.01
N ASP A 397 12.11 -16.74 23.72
CA ASP A 397 13.48 -16.55 24.15
C ASP A 397 14.36 -17.64 23.50
N ALA A 398 15.31 -17.20 22.70
CA ALA A 398 16.12 -18.07 21.83
C ALA A 398 15.24 -18.97 20.95
N THR A 399 14.87 -20.18 21.41
CA THR A 399 14.07 -21.13 20.65
C THR A 399 12.81 -21.60 21.40
N ARG A 400 12.52 -21.03 22.57
CA ARG A 400 11.41 -21.50 23.42
C ARG A 400 10.38 -20.42 23.67
N VAL A 401 9.12 -20.84 23.66
CA VAL A 401 8.03 -20.00 24.15
C VAL A 401 8.11 -19.92 25.67
N THR A 402 8.24 -18.71 26.19
CA THR A 402 8.35 -18.42 27.63
C THR A 402 7.05 -17.89 28.22
N GLY A 403 6.07 -17.58 27.39
CA GLY A 403 4.77 -17.08 27.76
C GLY A 403 4.03 -16.49 26.58
N TYR A 404 2.92 -15.84 26.85
CA TYR A 404 2.09 -15.22 25.82
C TYR A 404 1.68 -13.81 26.21
N ASP A 405 1.58 -12.94 25.21
CA ASP A 405 0.90 -11.66 25.29
C ASP A 405 -0.47 -11.77 24.63
N TYR A 406 -1.44 -11.10 25.22
CA TYR A 406 -2.85 -11.18 24.82
C TYR A 406 -3.34 -9.78 24.46
N ALA A 407 -4.14 -9.69 23.40
CA ALA A 407 -4.75 -8.42 23.00
C ALA A 407 -6.25 -8.59 22.74
N ALA A 408 -7.00 -7.51 22.98
CA ALA A 408 -8.40 -7.38 22.58
C ALA A 408 -8.61 -6.02 21.90
N PHE A 409 -9.41 -6.00 20.82
CA PHE A 409 -9.68 -4.84 19.97
C PHE A 409 -11.18 -4.53 19.96
N TYR A 410 -11.54 -3.29 20.20
CA TYR A 410 -12.92 -2.84 20.25
C TYR A 410 -13.17 -1.76 19.21
N TYR A 411 -14.29 -1.85 18.55
CA TYR A 411 -14.56 -1.13 17.32
C TYR A 411 -15.74 -0.17 17.45
N ASP A 412 -15.74 0.87 16.63
CA ASP A 412 -16.92 1.70 16.40
C ASP A 412 -17.84 1.08 15.33
N GLU A 413 -18.94 1.76 15.00
CA GLU A 413 -19.92 1.34 13.98
C GLU A 413 -19.35 1.20 12.56
N ARG A 414 -18.15 1.78 12.32
CA ARG A 414 -17.46 1.75 11.02
C ARG A 414 -16.33 0.73 10.97
N GLY A 415 -16.18 -0.09 12.00
CA GLY A 415 -15.11 -1.09 12.10
C GLY A 415 -13.73 -0.49 12.37
N ARG A 416 -13.62 0.71 12.95
CA ARG A 416 -12.36 1.33 13.34
C ARG A 416 -12.07 1.03 14.83
N ILE A 417 -10.82 0.71 15.14
CA ILE A 417 -10.40 0.41 16.52
C ILE A 417 -10.46 1.68 17.35
N ILE A 418 -11.35 1.70 18.35
CA ILE A 418 -11.48 2.81 19.29
C ILE A 418 -10.84 2.49 20.65
N GLN A 419 -10.66 1.22 20.96
CA GLN A 419 -9.93 0.77 22.15
C GLN A 419 -9.16 -0.50 21.81
N SER A 420 -7.87 -0.55 22.19
CA SER A 420 -7.11 -1.79 22.29
C SER A 420 -6.62 -1.99 23.72
N ARG A 421 -6.56 -3.25 24.12
CA ARG A 421 -6.05 -3.65 25.43
C ARG A 421 -5.11 -4.83 25.25
N THR A 422 -3.88 -4.71 25.72
CA THR A 422 -2.86 -5.74 25.55
C THR A 422 -2.14 -5.98 26.86
N THR A 423 -1.80 -7.21 27.19
CA THR A 423 -0.84 -7.50 28.25
C THR A 423 0.58 -7.15 27.77
N ASN A 424 1.49 -6.90 28.68
CA ASN A 424 2.89 -6.69 28.34
C ASN A 424 3.83 -7.62 29.14
N HIS A 425 5.06 -7.74 28.69
CA HIS A 425 6.09 -8.59 29.31
C HIS A 425 6.53 -8.10 30.72
N LEU A 426 6.16 -6.88 31.11
CA LEU A 426 6.45 -6.29 32.40
C LEU A 426 5.38 -6.63 33.45
N GLY A 427 4.46 -7.55 33.15
CA GLY A 427 3.37 -7.96 34.02
C GLY A 427 2.26 -6.92 34.16
N GLY A 428 2.17 -5.96 33.26
CA GLY A 428 1.15 -4.92 33.21
C GLY A 428 0.31 -4.98 31.93
N THR A 429 -0.27 -3.84 31.57
CA THR A 429 -1.13 -3.70 30.40
C THR A 429 -0.82 -2.42 29.61
N GLU A 430 -1.05 -2.49 28.30
CA GLU A 430 -1.14 -1.36 27.40
C GLU A 430 -2.61 -1.16 27.04
N VAL A 431 -3.12 0.04 27.27
CA VAL A 431 -4.48 0.39 26.87
C VAL A 431 -4.44 1.61 25.98
N GLU A 432 -5.03 1.49 24.82
CA GLU A 432 -5.11 2.60 23.88
C GLU A 432 -6.56 2.97 23.61
N TYR A 433 -6.85 4.27 23.57
CA TYR A 433 -8.12 4.84 23.16
C TYR A 433 -7.89 5.77 21.99
N VAL A 434 -8.71 5.66 20.93
CA VAL A 434 -8.62 6.50 19.75
C VAL A 434 -10.00 7.08 19.43
N THR A 435 -10.03 8.35 19.05
CA THR A 435 -11.23 8.97 18.46
C THR A 435 -10.88 9.52 17.08
N TYR A 436 -11.83 9.43 16.18
CA TYR A 436 -11.65 9.75 14.77
C TYR A 436 -12.60 10.85 14.34
N ASN A 437 -12.20 11.58 13.30
CA ASN A 437 -13.14 12.41 12.55
C ASN A 437 -14.06 11.54 11.67
N PHE A 438 -14.97 12.18 10.94
CA PHE A 438 -15.92 11.48 10.07
C PHE A 438 -15.22 10.66 8.96
N ILE A 439 -14.11 11.13 8.41
CA ILE A 439 -13.40 10.47 7.30
C ILE A 439 -12.37 9.42 7.76
N GLY A 440 -12.13 9.28 9.07
CA GLY A 440 -11.27 8.24 9.63
C GLY A 440 -9.91 8.72 10.11
N ASP A 441 -9.61 10.02 10.06
CA ASP A 441 -8.36 10.53 10.62
C ASP A 441 -8.45 10.56 12.15
N PRO A 442 -7.40 10.15 12.90
CA PRO A 442 -7.38 10.21 14.35
C PRO A 442 -7.36 11.67 14.83
N LEU A 443 -8.28 12.04 15.69
CA LEU A 443 -8.31 13.36 16.34
C LEU A 443 -7.54 13.34 17.66
N LYS A 444 -7.62 12.22 18.37
CA LYS A 444 -6.98 12.07 19.67
C LYS A 444 -6.69 10.60 19.95
N ARG A 445 -5.51 10.35 20.49
CA ARG A 445 -5.05 9.03 20.93
C ARG A 445 -4.59 9.14 22.36
N GLN A 446 -5.02 8.23 23.22
CA GLN A 446 -4.49 8.11 24.59
C GLN A 446 -3.93 6.70 24.75
N HIS A 447 -2.70 6.61 25.20
CA HIS A 447 -2.03 5.38 25.57
C HIS A 447 -1.78 5.36 27.08
N VAL A 448 -2.15 4.27 27.72
CA VAL A 448 -1.95 4.06 29.16
C VAL A 448 -1.09 2.82 29.33
N HIS A 449 0.13 3.03 29.79
CA HIS A 449 1.09 1.98 30.11
C HIS A 449 1.11 1.69 31.59
N THR A 450 1.02 0.40 31.95
CA THR A 450 1.23 -0.10 33.30
C THR A 450 2.30 -1.16 33.33
N ALA A 451 3.06 -1.23 34.41
CA ALA A 451 4.04 -2.29 34.67
C ALA A 451 4.07 -2.59 36.16
N THR A 452 4.38 -3.84 36.52
CA THR A 452 4.43 -4.28 37.90
C THR A 452 5.42 -3.44 38.73
N GLY A 453 4.98 -2.86 39.83
CA GLY A 453 5.81 -2.04 40.70
C GLY A 453 6.24 -0.69 40.13
N LYS A 454 5.65 -0.23 39.04
CA LYS A 454 5.91 1.08 38.42
C LYS A 454 4.65 1.95 38.43
N ALA A 455 4.86 3.27 38.42
CA ALA A 455 3.77 4.23 38.26
C ALA A 455 3.19 4.14 36.84
N THR A 456 1.87 4.23 36.74
CA THR A 456 1.17 4.29 35.46
C THR A 456 1.61 5.51 34.68
N GLN A 457 1.87 5.32 33.40
CA GLN A 457 2.15 6.40 32.45
C GLN A 457 0.96 6.57 31.50
N THR A 458 0.58 7.80 31.28
CA THR A 458 -0.50 8.17 30.35
C THR A 458 0.02 9.17 29.35
N GLU A 459 -0.01 8.81 28.10
CA GLU A 459 0.37 9.65 26.96
C GLU A 459 -0.88 10.02 26.17
N VAL A 460 -1.04 11.30 25.83
CA VAL A 460 -2.14 11.78 24.99
C VAL A 460 -1.56 12.53 23.81
N CYS A 461 -1.88 12.07 22.60
CA CYS A 461 -1.59 12.77 21.35
C CYS A 461 -2.89 13.36 20.79
N THR A 462 -2.84 14.63 20.34
CA THR A 462 -3.96 15.32 19.72
C THR A 462 -3.53 15.80 18.33
N TYR A 463 -4.42 15.65 17.34
CA TYR A 463 -4.15 15.96 15.95
C TYR A 463 -5.16 16.97 15.41
N GLU A 464 -4.66 17.98 14.72
CA GLU A 464 -5.46 19.00 14.06
C GLU A 464 -5.18 18.93 12.55
N TYR A 465 -6.23 19.06 11.77
CA TYR A 465 -6.15 19.00 10.30
C TYR A 465 -6.66 20.30 9.71
N ASP A 466 -6.11 20.66 8.56
CA ASP A 466 -6.64 21.79 7.81
C ASP A 466 -7.92 21.41 7.03
N HIS A 467 -8.51 22.36 6.32
CA HIS A 467 -9.74 22.15 5.54
C HIS A 467 -9.57 21.14 4.39
N ALA A 468 -8.34 20.93 3.93
CA ALA A 468 -8.00 19.92 2.92
C ALA A 468 -7.69 18.54 3.56
N GLY A 469 -7.78 18.42 4.91
CA GLY A 469 -7.51 17.20 5.67
C GLY A 469 -6.04 16.85 5.78
N ARG A 470 -5.14 17.83 5.68
CA ARG A 470 -3.72 17.65 5.91
C ARG A 470 -3.39 17.94 7.37
N LEU A 471 -2.50 17.16 7.97
CA LEU A 471 -2.10 17.33 9.38
C LEU A 471 -1.44 18.70 9.58
N SER A 472 -2.13 19.64 10.22
CA SER A 472 -1.62 20.97 10.51
C SER A 472 -0.85 21.02 11.82
N LYS A 473 -1.29 20.25 12.83
CA LYS A 473 -0.65 20.27 14.14
C LYS A 473 -0.77 18.92 14.83
N SER A 474 0.29 18.52 15.55
CA SER A 474 0.30 17.40 16.47
C SER A 474 0.78 17.89 17.83
N LYS A 475 0.07 17.50 18.89
CA LYS A 475 0.37 17.86 20.28
C LYS A 475 0.52 16.60 21.12
N HIS A 476 1.25 16.70 22.20
CA HIS A 476 1.53 15.62 23.11
C HIS A 476 1.42 16.06 24.55
N LYS A 477 0.88 15.21 25.38
CA LYS A 477 0.81 15.39 26.85
C LYS A 477 1.21 14.10 27.53
N LEU A 478 2.15 14.17 28.47
CA LEU A 478 2.58 13.05 29.30
C LEU A 478 2.10 13.26 30.74
N ASN A 479 1.30 12.34 31.24
CA ASN A 479 0.71 12.36 32.57
C ASN A 479 -0.01 13.68 32.90
N THR A 480 0.36 14.33 34.00
CA THR A 480 -0.18 15.61 34.45
C THR A 480 0.59 16.82 33.90
N ASN A 481 1.63 16.59 33.10
CA ASN A 481 2.43 17.67 32.51
C ASN A 481 1.60 18.54 31.56
N GLY A 482 2.08 19.74 31.27
CA GLY A 482 1.46 20.60 30.25
C GLY A 482 1.50 19.97 28.86
N GLU A 483 0.50 20.26 28.05
CA GLU A 483 0.48 19.86 26.64
C GLU A 483 1.56 20.62 25.86
N VAL A 484 2.32 19.93 25.02
CA VAL A 484 3.35 20.50 24.14
C VAL A 484 3.02 20.25 22.69
N THR A 485 3.29 21.23 21.82
CA THR A 485 3.19 21.04 20.38
C THR A 485 4.43 20.27 19.89
N LEU A 486 4.23 19.10 19.30
CA LEU A 486 5.33 18.35 18.69
C LEU A 486 5.67 18.89 17.31
N ILE A 487 4.66 19.08 16.48
CA ILE A 487 4.78 19.46 15.07
C ILE A 487 3.71 20.48 14.73
N GLU A 488 4.08 21.51 13.96
CA GLU A 488 3.16 22.43 13.31
C GLU A 488 3.60 22.59 11.85
N ASN A 489 2.76 22.14 10.93
CA ASN A 489 3.03 22.13 9.49
C ASN A 489 2.29 23.25 8.77
N THR A 490 2.95 23.84 7.79
CA THR A 490 2.31 24.68 6.78
C THR A 490 2.50 24.05 5.40
N TYR A 491 1.60 24.34 4.50
CA TYR A 491 1.59 23.75 3.16
C TYR A 491 1.70 24.84 2.08
N ASP A 492 2.27 24.47 0.93
CA ASP A 492 2.24 25.31 -0.26
C ASP A 492 0.92 25.11 -1.05
N ASP A 493 0.77 25.84 -2.14
CA ASP A 493 -0.45 25.79 -2.96
C ASP A 493 -0.70 24.42 -3.61
N LEU A 494 0.35 23.62 -3.80
CA LEU A 494 0.26 22.25 -4.32
C LEU A 494 0.06 21.19 -3.23
N GLY A 495 -0.11 21.61 -1.96
CA GLY A 495 -0.34 20.71 -0.83
C GLY A 495 0.91 20.03 -0.27
N ARG A 496 2.12 20.45 -0.70
CA ARG A 496 3.39 19.95 -0.17
C ARG A 496 3.75 20.70 1.12
N ILE A 497 4.49 20.06 2.03
CA ILE A 497 4.93 20.72 3.28
C ILE A 497 5.85 21.87 2.94
N LYS A 498 5.44 23.10 3.28
CA LYS A 498 6.22 24.32 3.12
C LYS A 498 7.15 24.56 4.30
N SER A 499 6.66 24.30 5.51
CA SER A 499 7.48 24.33 6.71
C SER A 499 6.97 23.35 7.77
N CYS A 500 7.90 22.87 8.58
CA CYS A 500 7.61 22.07 9.76
C CYS A 500 8.30 22.74 10.97
N LYS A 501 7.52 23.19 11.93
CA LYS A 501 7.99 23.78 13.19
C LYS A 501 7.87 22.71 14.29
N ARG A 502 8.99 22.40 14.95
CA ARG A 502 9.04 21.42 16.05
C ARG A 502 8.95 22.13 17.40
N HIS A 503 8.30 21.49 18.35
CA HIS A 503 8.08 21.98 19.73
C HIS A 503 7.47 23.38 19.81
N GLY A 504 6.77 23.84 18.77
CA GLY A 504 6.24 25.20 18.72
C GLY A 504 7.31 26.31 18.67
N MET A 505 8.59 25.96 18.53
CA MET A 505 9.71 26.88 18.59
C MET A 505 10.09 27.37 17.19
N SER A 506 10.10 28.68 16.97
CA SER A 506 10.49 29.27 15.68
C SER A 506 11.93 28.93 15.27
N ALA A 507 12.83 28.78 16.25
CA ALA A 507 14.21 28.36 16.02
C ALA A 507 14.35 26.93 15.49
N LEU A 508 13.32 26.08 15.67
CA LEU A 508 13.27 24.69 15.19
C LEU A 508 12.37 24.53 13.96
N THR A 509 12.28 25.56 13.14
CA THR A 509 11.53 25.54 11.88
C THR A 509 12.40 25.07 10.75
N THR A 510 12.01 23.98 10.10
CA THR A 510 12.58 23.51 8.83
C THR A 510 11.69 24.01 7.70
N SER A 511 12.26 24.73 6.74
CA SER A 511 11.56 25.18 5.53
C SER A 511 11.94 24.29 4.35
N TYR A 512 10.98 24.00 3.50
CA TYR A 512 11.14 23.11 2.35
C TYR A 512 10.88 23.91 1.07
N THR A 513 11.73 23.71 0.09
CA THR A 513 11.56 24.23 -1.26
C THR A 513 11.62 23.09 -2.27
N TYR A 514 10.89 23.24 -3.36
CA TYR A 514 10.73 22.19 -4.35
C TYR A 514 11.04 22.71 -5.75
N ASN A 515 11.58 21.81 -6.57
CA ASN A 515 11.70 22.09 -8.00
C ASN A 515 10.35 21.89 -8.71
N ILE A 516 10.31 22.15 -10.01
CA ILE A 516 9.11 22.00 -10.85
C ILE A 516 8.55 20.56 -10.86
N ARG A 517 9.39 19.56 -10.64
CA ARG A 517 9.02 18.14 -10.54
C ARG A 517 8.61 17.71 -9.13
N SER A 518 8.43 18.67 -8.21
CA SER A 518 8.13 18.44 -6.79
C SER A 518 9.22 17.69 -6.01
N TRP A 519 10.46 17.68 -6.50
CA TRP A 519 11.60 17.17 -5.76
C TRP A 519 12.10 18.23 -4.78
N LEU A 520 12.50 17.76 -3.61
CA LEU A 520 13.08 18.62 -2.57
C LEU A 520 14.43 19.22 -3.07
N LYS A 521 14.60 20.53 -2.87
CA LYS A 521 15.85 21.25 -3.17
C LYS A 521 16.76 21.30 -1.95
#